data_c75ae0b92fe9adc2050324ed2916a9ad
#
_entry.id   c75ae0b92fe9adc2050324ed2916a9ad
#
_cell.length_a   1.000
_cell.length_b   1.000
_cell.length_c   1.000
_cell.angle_alpha   90.00
_cell.angle_beta   90.00
_cell.angle_gamma   90.00
#
_symmetry.space_group_name_H-M   'P 1'
#
loop_
_entity.id
_entity.type
_entity.pdbx_description
1 polymer ?
#
loop_
_entity_poly.entity_id
_entity_poly.type
_entity_poly.pdbx_seq_one_letter_code
_entity_poly.pdbx_strand_id
1 'polypeptide(L)'
;DDTPVLEIGERIEGKNEWKVTANRLGNYYVGISYGQIVQEGSVEIGQRLLLGEGWSWISLFANKVGQDLFYKYFYDAQEIRSQYMLVYNDPEYGFFGDLTELTTAEAYKVCVKDGAHFDMFLYDGKLYDYNTGRDVNLMPGWTWVSNPYCFDHDLQTAFGKATFANDSRIVSKNDGFATFQDGQWVGTLTRFNAGEGYLVYNAAAENAFVSFAAEGVIPKAEPRSVASARRAAEQSVWSYDGSRFADNMSVICQPTTELEADRYTIGAFVGDECRGEGRMINGRFFVTVHGEMGEKVSFRLYDALTGEYFVLDDAVDFASTVGTYQRPMALNTPTLTGIDSVTGDQGVAVYLDGGRVVVAGVAAESVEVYNASGMRVAAEGLGTGVYVVRVKTASGTITRTLFRR
;
A
#
# COMPACT_ATOMS: atom_id res chain seq x y z
N ASP A 1 11.82 6.65 38.48
CA ASP A 1 11.67 5.30 39.04
C ASP A 1 11.54 4.34 37.89
N ASP A 2 12.55 3.50 37.68
CA ASP A 2 12.64 2.59 36.52
C ASP A 2 11.94 1.23 36.75
N THR A 3 11.13 1.14 37.80
CA THR A 3 10.43 -0.10 38.18
C THR A 3 9.34 -0.41 37.14
N PRO A 4 9.29 -1.65 36.58
CA PRO A 4 8.21 -2.06 35.72
C PRO A 4 6.87 -2.04 36.48
N VAL A 5 5.90 -1.30 35.97
CA VAL A 5 4.56 -1.20 36.58
C VAL A 5 3.54 -1.56 35.50
N LEU A 6 2.65 -2.49 35.87
CA LEU A 6 1.46 -2.82 35.13
C LEU A 6 0.25 -2.30 35.89
N GLU A 7 -0.49 -1.40 35.28
CA GLU A 7 -1.73 -0.89 35.84
C GLU A 7 -2.93 -1.59 35.21
N ILE A 8 -3.80 -2.15 36.03
CA ILE A 8 -5.08 -2.72 35.60
C ILE A 8 -6.13 -1.63 35.73
N GLY A 9 -6.60 -1.14 34.59
CA GLY A 9 -7.62 -0.10 34.51
C GLY A 9 -9.04 -0.64 34.59
N GLU A 10 -9.98 0.06 33.99
CA GLU A 10 -11.40 -0.27 34.06
C GLU A 10 -11.73 -1.54 33.24
N ARG A 11 -12.74 -2.26 33.74
CA ARG A 11 -13.31 -3.39 33.00
C ARG A 11 -14.03 -2.92 31.76
N ILE A 12 -13.83 -3.63 30.66
CA ILE A 12 -14.55 -3.34 29.42
C ILE A 12 -15.99 -3.77 29.57
N GLU A 13 -16.92 -2.84 29.35
CA GLU A 13 -18.35 -3.07 29.51
C GLU A 13 -18.84 -4.27 28.71
N GLY A 14 -19.58 -5.17 29.36
CA GLY A 14 -20.11 -6.39 28.74
C GLY A 14 -19.10 -7.54 28.53
N LYS A 15 -17.83 -7.37 28.91
CA LYS A 15 -16.78 -8.40 28.74
C LYS A 15 -16.11 -8.75 30.07
N ASN A 16 -15.45 -9.90 30.13
CA ASN A 16 -14.53 -10.28 31.21
C ASN A 16 -13.08 -9.87 30.85
N GLU A 17 -12.93 -8.62 30.41
CA GLU A 17 -11.68 -8.04 29.95
C GLU A 17 -11.46 -6.70 30.66
N TRP A 18 -10.20 -6.36 30.93
CA TRP A 18 -9.77 -5.11 31.54
C TRP A 18 -8.77 -4.40 30.64
N LYS A 19 -8.79 -3.08 30.67
CA LYS A 19 -7.71 -2.28 30.09
C LYS A 19 -6.48 -2.44 30.96
N VAL A 20 -5.35 -2.66 30.32
CA VAL A 20 -4.06 -2.81 30.99
C VAL A 20 -3.09 -1.79 30.40
N THR A 21 -2.36 -1.07 31.25
CA THR A 21 -1.33 -0.11 30.86
C THR A 21 -0.01 -0.52 31.50
N ALA A 22 1.05 -0.53 30.73
CA ALA A 22 2.41 -0.79 31.20
C ALA A 22 3.32 0.39 30.87
N ASN A 23 4.28 0.68 31.76
CA ASN A 23 5.30 1.70 31.55
C ASN A 23 6.53 1.15 30.79
N ARG A 24 6.64 -0.17 30.61
CA ARG A 24 7.78 -0.85 29.95
C ARG A 24 7.30 -2.06 29.17
N LEU A 25 8.08 -2.45 28.16
CA LEU A 25 7.95 -3.77 27.54
C LEU A 25 8.40 -4.85 28.53
N GLY A 26 7.86 -6.04 28.40
CA GLY A 26 8.30 -7.19 29.17
C GLY A 26 7.17 -8.14 29.58
N ASN A 27 7.56 -9.13 30.36
CA ASN A 27 6.64 -10.10 30.94
C ASN A 27 6.22 -9.64 32.33
N TYR A 28 4.91 -9.57 32.54
CA TYR A 28 4.33 -9.20 33.83
C TYR A 28 3.53 -10.39 34.37
N TYR A 29 3.66 -10.64 35.66
CA TYR A 29 2.87 -11.62 36.35
C TYR A 29 1.65 -10.93 36.98
N VAL A 30 0.47 -11.43 36.68
CA VAL A 30 -0.79 -10.90 37.19
C VAL A 30 -1.43 -11.97 38.08
N GLY A 31 -1.66 -11.65 39.34
CA GLY A 31 -2.37 -12.50 40.27
C GLY A 31 -3.75 -11.92 40.61
N ILE A 32 -4.79 -12.73 40.53
CA ILE A 32 -6.12 -12.40 41.00
C ILE A 32 -6.42 -13.27 42.22
N SER A 33 -6.69 -12.66 43.36
CA SER A 33 -7.04 -13.35 44.56
C SER A 33 -8.44 -12.97 45.03
N TYR A 34 -9.23 -13.97 45.37
CA TYR A 34 -10.53 -13.80 46.03
C TYR A 34 -10.66 -14.82 47.14
N GLY A 35 -10.54 -14.35 48.38
CA GLY A 35 -10.46 -15.22 49.52
C GLY A 35 -9.24 -16.14 49.48
N GLN A 36 -9.46 -17.46 49.42
CA GLN A 36 -8.39 -18.46 49.29
C GLN A 36 -8.12 -18.90 47.86
N ILE A 37 -8.85 -18.34 46.90
CA ILE A 37 -8.65 -18.66 45.49
C ILE A 37 -7.64 -17.68 44.93
N VAL A 38 -6.52 -18.20 44.41
CA VAL A 38 -5.48 -17.45 43.73
C VAL A 38 -5.37 -17.99 42.30
N GLN A 39 -5.50 -17.11 41.34
CA GLN A 39 -5.22 -17.39 39.92
C GLN A 39 -4.07 -16.50 39.51
N GLU A 40 -3.06 -17.12 38.92
CA GLU A 40 -1.87 -16.42 38.42
C GLU A 40 -1.78 -16.60 36.92
N GLY A 41 -1.35 -15.56 36.21
CA GLY A 41 -1.10 -15.56 34.79
C GLY A 41 0.05 -14.61 34.43
N SER A 42 0.53 -14.70 33.23
CA SER A 42 1.51 -13.77 32.69
C SER A 42 0.89 -12.95 31.56
N VAL A 43 1.31 -11.68 31.48
CA VAL A 43 0.95 -10.76 30.40
C VAL A 43 2.23 -10.30 29.75
N GLU A 44 2.34 -10.48 28.46
CA GLU A 44 3.46 -9.98 27.67
C GLU A 44 3.05 -8.64 27.02
N ILE A 45 3.86 -7.61 27.25
CA ILE A 45 3.70 -6.29 26.64
C ILE A 45 4.86 -6.05 25.71
N GLY A 46 4.57 -5.87 24.44
CA GLY A 46 5.59 -5.69 23.42
C GLY A 46 5.03 -5.25 22.10
N GLN A 47 5.93 -5.08 21.13
CA GLN A 47 5.57 -4.81 19.76
C GLN A 47 5.47 -6.13 19.00
N ARG A 48 4.32 -6.40 18.40
CA ARG A 48 4.16 -7.53 17.48
C ARG A 48 4.45 -7.07 16.06
N LEU A 49 5.37 -7.77 15.38
CA LEU A 49 5.66 -7.60 13.96
C LEU A 49 5.28 -8.87 13.21
N LEU A 50 4.43 -8.72 12.20
CA LEU A 50 4.03 -9.80 11.29
C LEU A 50 4.64 -9.49 9.93
N LEU A 51 5.69 -10.24 9.56
CA LEU A 51 6.39 -10.08 8.29
C LEU A 51 6.27 -11.37 7.48
N GLY A 52 5.76 -11.27 6.24
CA GLY A 52 5.80 -12.35 5.26
C GLY A 52 7.12 -12.39 4.51
N GLU A 53 7.27 -13.34 3.58
CA GLU A 53 8.40 -13.41 2.68
C GLU A 53 8.58 -12.10 1.87
N GLY A 54 9.83 -11.83 1.49
CA GLY A 54 10.20 -10.64 0.73
C GLY A 54 10.35 -9.38 1.58
N TRP A 55 10.19 -8.22 0.98
CA TRP A 55 10.49 -6.93 1.55
C TRP A 55 9.32 -6.29 2.30
N SER A 56 9.57 -5.89 3.53
CA SER A 56 8.69 -5.09 4.37
C SER A 56 9.39 -3.82 4.84
N TRP A 57 8.66 -2.73 5.03
CA TRP A 57 9.16 -1.51 5.66
C TRP A 57 8.58 -1.42 7.06
N ILE A 58 9.45 -1.36 8.07
CA ILE A 58 9.06 -1.44 9.47
C ILE A 58 9.50 -0.23 10.28
N SER A 59 8.80 0.01 11.37
CA SER A 59 9.18 0.91 12.45
C SER A 59 9.16 0.19 13.78
N LEU A 60 10.06 0.56 14.65
CA LEU A 60 10.02 0.12 16.03
C LEU A 60 9.45 1.23 16.92
N PHE A 61 8.56 0.85 17.83
CA PHE A 61 8.20 1.67 18.99
C PHE A 61 8.76 1.09 20.31
N ALA A 62 9.47 -0.06 20.23
CA ALA A 62 10.39 -0.52 21.24
C ALA A 62 11.71 0.25 21.14
N ASN A 63 12.36 0.52 22.25
CA ASN A 63 13.42 1.51 22.31
C ASN A 63 14.68 1.17 21.49
N LYS A 64 15.08 -0.11 21.45
CA LYS A 64 16.33 -0.52 20.79
C LYS A 64 16.42 -2.04 20.67
N VAL A 65 16.85 -2.49 19.50
CA VAL A 65 17.23 -3.89 19.26
C VAL A 65 18.67 -3.91 18.80
N GLY A 66 19.58 -4.34 19.66
CA GLY A 66 21.01 -4.50 19.31
C GLY A 66 21.25 -5.73 18.43
N GLN A 67 22.40 -5.77 17.78
CA GLN A 67 22.77 -6.86 16.87
C GLN A 67 22.77 -8.24 17.54
N ASP A 68 23.05 -8.31 18.83
CA ASP A 68 22.96 -9.52 19.65
C ASP A 68 21.54 -10.11 19.70
N LEU A 69 20.53 -9.28 19.52
CA LEU A 69 19.13 -9.68 19.47
C LEU A 69 18.62 -9.97 18.05
N PHE A 70 19.40 -9.71 17.00
CA PHE A 70 18.98 -10.02 15.63
C PHE A 70 18.74 -11.52 15.44
N TYR A 71 19.57 -12.38 16.03
CA TYR A 71 19.38 -13.81 16.01
C TYR A 71 18.09 -14.27 16.71
N LYS A 72 17.62 -13.48 17.67
CA LYS A 72 16.37 -13.78 18.37
C LYS A 72 15.14 -13.35 17.60
N TYR A 73 15.16 -12.15 17.03
CA TYR A 73 13.99 -11.51 16.46
C TYR A 73 13.92 -11.54 14.93
N PHE A 74 15.08 -11.61 14.26
CA PHE A 74 15.15 -11.53 12.80
C PHE A 74 15.87 -12.73 12.17
N TYR A 75 15.76 -13.90 12.78
CA TYR A 75 16.49 -15.12 12.38
C TYR A 75 16.25 -15.57 10.93
N ASP A 76 15.09 -15.28 10.32
CA ASP A 76 14.79 -15.57 8.93
C ASP A 76 14.93 -14.33 8.00
N ALA A 77 15.41 -13.20 8.51
CA ALA A 77 15.76 -12.09 7.63
C ALA A 77 17.01 -12.45 6.83
N GLN A 78 16.99 -12.16 5.52
CA GLN A 78 18.17 -12.20 4.67
C GLN A 78 18.97 -10.91 4.79
N GLU A 79 18.27 -9.81 4.92
CA GLU A 79 18.84 -8.47 4.94
C GLU A 79 17.97 -7.51 5.72
N ILE A 80 18.61 -6.59 6.46
CA ILE A 80 17.97 -5.46 7.10
C ILE A 80 18.75 -4.20 6.70
N ARG A 81 18.02 -3.17 6.23
CA ARG A 81 18.57 -1.88 5.82
C ARG A 81 17.99 -0.75 6.63
N SER A 82 18.82 0.17 7.08
CA SER A 82 18.43 1.56 7.35
C SER A 82 18.67 2.41 6.09
N GLN A 83 18.49 3.71 6.17
CA GLN A 83 18.75 4.59 5.03
C GLN A 83 20.22 4.57 4.58
N TYR A 84 21.16 4.34 5.49
CA TYR A 84 22.60 4.48 5.24
C TYR A 84 23.42 3.23 5.58
N MET A 85 22.86 2.29 6.29
CA MET A 85 23.55 1.10 6.80
C MET A 85 22.74 -0.16 6.48
N LEU A 86 23.43 -1.28 6.42
CA LEU A 86 22.79 -2.56 6.18
C LEU A 86 23.47 -3.68 6.98
N VAL A 87 22.75 -4.78 7.15
CA VAL A 87 23.26 -6.03 7.68
C VAL A 87 22.67 -7.19 6.89
N TYR A 88 23.52 -8.14 6.52
CA TYR A 88 23.12 -9.40 5.89
C TYR A 88 23.14 -10.53 6.91
N ASN A 89 22.27 -11.50 6.73
CA ASN A 89 22.26 -12.76 7.46
C ASN A 89 22.82 -13.88 6.56
N ASP A 90 24.11 -14.13 6.67
CA ASP A 90 24.77 -15.21 5.96
C ASP A 90 24.49 -16.55 6.65
N PRO A 91 24.14 -17.63 5.92
CA PRO A 91 23.86 -18.93 6.51
C PRO A 91 25.02 -19.56 7.29
N GLU A 92 26.28 -19.20 6.97
CA GLU A 92 27.48 -19.74 7.61
C GLU A 92 28.03 -18.82 8.70
N TYR A 93 28.00 -17.48 8.45
CA TYR A 93 28.61 -16.48 9.33
C TYR A 93 27.60 -15.69 10.16
N GLY A 94 26.31 -15.81 9.88
CA GLY A 94 25.25 -15.09 10.56
C GLY A 94 25.17 -13.62 10.15
N PHE A 95 24.72 -12.76 11.06
CA PHE A 95 24.53 -11.33 10.78
C PHE A 95 25.89 -10.59 10.72
N PHE A 96 26.16 -9.97 9.57
CA PHE A 96 27.33 -9.12 9.37
C PHE A 96 26.98 -7.88 8.55
N GLY A 97 27.60 -6.76 8.87
CA GLY A 97 27.38 -5.47 8.23
C GLY A 97 27.62 -4.33 9.21
N ASP A 98 27.33 -3.13 8.79
CA ASP A 98 27.54 -1.90 9.57
C ASP A 98 26.30 -1.47 10.38
N LEU A 99 25.13 -2.04 10.10
CA LEU A 99 23.93 -1.85 10.90
C LEU A 99 23.97 -2.71 12.17
N THR A 100 24.31 -2.09 13.29
CA THR A 100 24.53 -2.79 14.57
C THR A 100 23.37 -2.70 15.54
N GLU A 101 22.40 -1.83 15.28
CA GLU A 101 21.22 -1.68 16.10
C GLU A 101 20.01 -1.13 15.31
N LEU A 102 18.82 -1.51 15.71
CA LEU A 102 17.56 -0.90 15.27
C LEU A 102 17.01 -0.04 16.40
N THR A 103 16.59 1.17 16.06
CA THR A 103 16.06 2.14 17.02
C THR A 103 14.68 2.62 16.60
N THR A 104 14.00 3.34 17.47
CA THR A 104 12.74 4.02 17.12
C THR A 104 12.95 5.26 16.24
N ALA A 105 14.22 5.64 15.99
CA ALA A 105 14.55 6.87 15.28
C ALA A 105 14.36 6.77 13.76
N GLU A 106 14.52 5.58 13.20
CA GLU A 106 14.58 5.35 11.76
C GLU A 106 13.56 4.28 11.34
N ALA A 107 13.18 4.31 10.08
CA ALA A 107 12.50 3.19 9.45
C ALA A 107 13.53 2.22 8.86
N TYR A 108 13.14 0.97 8.76
CA TYR A 108 13.99 -0.10 8.23
C TYR A 108 13.26 -0.86 7.12
N LYS A 109 14.03 -1.34 6.14
CA LYS A 109 13.58 -2.33 5.17
C LYS A 109 14.12 -3.69 5.58
N VAL A 110 13.24 -4.67 5.69
CA VAL A 110 13.57 -6.04 6.07
C VAL A 110 13.19 -6.97 4.94
N CYS A 111 14.14 -7.76 4.46
CA CYS A 111 13.90 -8.83 3.52
C CYS A 111 13.84 -10.16 4.27
N VAL A 112 12.71 -10.84 4.19
CA VAL A 112 12.49 -12.17 4.76
C VAL A 112 12.68 -13.20 3.65
N LYS A 113 13.40 -14.32 3.93
CA LYS A 113 13.64 -15.36 2.94
C LYS A 113 12.36 -16.06 2.49
N ASP A 114 12.42 -16.63 1.28
CA ASP A 114 11.31 -17.31 0.66
C ASP A 114 10.74 -18.43 1.55
N GLY A 115 9.42 -18.52 1.60
CA GLY A 115 8.70 -19.49 2.41
C GLY A 115 8.73 -19.25 3.92
N ALA A 116 9.41 -18.21 4.39
CA ALA A 116 9.47 -17.85 5.81
C ALA A 116 8.49 -16.73 6.14
N HIS A 117 8.10 -16.68 7.39
CA HIS A 117 7.33 -15.58 7.96
C HIS A 117 7.69 -15.37 9.42
N PHE A 118 7.68 -14.13 9.85
CA PHE A 118 7.82 -13.78 11.26
C PHE A 118 6.48 -13.45 11.88
N ASP A 119 6.19 -14.07 12.98
CA ASP A 119 5.27 -13.59 13.99
C ASP A 119 6.11 -13.34 15.24
N MET A 120 6.77 -12.20 15.27
CA MET A 120 7.68 -11.90 16.35
C MET A 120 7.07 -10.91 17.31
N PHE A 121 7.39 -11.10 18.58
CA PHE A 121 6.98 -10.24 19.66
C PHE A 121 8.20 -9.64 20.35
N LEU A 122 8.45 -8.35 20.07
CA LEU A 122 9.54 -7.59 20.64
C LEU A 122 9.14 -7.13 22.04
N TYR A 123 9.72 -7.72 23.08
CA TYR A 123 9.44 -7.38 24.47
C TYR A 123 10.66 -6.94 25.26
N ASP A 124 11.84 -6.89 24.62
CA ASP A 124 13.05 -6.35 25.21
C ASP A 124 13.14 -4.84 24.94
N GLY A 125 13.39 -4.07 25.98
CA GLY A 125 13.56 -2.63 25.86
C GLY A 125 12.52 -1.80 26.62
N LYS A 126 12.65 -0.49 26.46
CA LYS A 126 11.67 0.48 26.98
C LYS A 126 10.72 0.85 25.86
N LEU A 127 9.46 1.03 26.19
CA LEU A 127 8.57 1.81 25.33
C LEU A 127 9.16 3.21 25.16
N TYR A 128 9.06 3.75 23.95
CA TYR A 128 9.39 5.14 23.74
C TYR A 128 8.49 6.01 24.63
N ASP A 129 9.08 7.04 25.26
CA ASP A 129 8.29 7.97 26.06
C ASP A 129 7.52 8.93 25.13
N TYR A 130 6.30 8.54 24.80
CA TYR A 130 5.41 9.34 23.96
C TYR A 130 4.89 10.62 24.63
N ASN A 131 5.15 10.79 25.92
CA ASN A 131 4.70 11.98 26.64
C ASN A 131 5.47 13.24 26.25
N THR A 132 6.65 13.08 25.69
CA THR A 132 7.51 14.22 25.28
C THR A 132 7.34 14.63 23.83
N GLY A 133 6.65 13.81 23.02
CA GLY A 133 6.66 13.96 21.56
C GLY A 133 8.04 13.64 20.96
N ARG A 134 8.18 13.81 19.66
CA ARG A 134 9.44 13.56 18.96
C ARG A 134 9.62 14.51 17.79
N ASP A 135 10.77 15.14 17.74
CA ASP A 135 11.19 15.98 16.63
C ASP A 135 12.06 15.19 15.65
N VAL A 136 11.74 15.27 14.37
CA VAL A 136 12.53 14.70 13.28
C VAL A 136 12.95 15.82 12.34
N ASN A 137 14.24 15.88 12.07
CA ASN A 137 14.80 16.80 11.10
C ASN A 137 14.81 16.13 9.72
N LEU A 138 14.04 16.68 8.79
CA LEU A 138 13.98 16.20 7.42
C LEU A 138 14.86 17.08 6.53
N MET A 139 16.00 16.58 6.11
CA MET A 139 16.83 17.25 5.11
C MET A 139 16.10 17.32 3.76
N PRO A 140 16.50 18.25 2.85
CA PRO A 140 16.02 18.20 1.47
C PRO A 140 16.24 16.84 0.83
N GLY A 141 15.22 16.32 0.14
CA GLY A 141 15.24 14.98 -0.42
C GLY A 141 14.60 13.92 0.50
N TRP A 142 15.06 12.69 0.40
CA TRP A 142 14.45 11.54 1.07
C TRP A 142 14.99 11.30 2.47
N THR A 143 14.10 11.04 3.42
CA THR A 143 14.41 10.57 4.77
C THR A 143 13.53 9.35 5.09
N TRP A 144 14.12 8.30 5.65
CA TRP A 144 13.38 7.15 6.14
C TRP A 144 12.88 7.43 7.55
N VAL A 145 11.57 7.52 7.71
CA VAL A 145 10.94 7.99 8.93
C VAL A 145 10.19 6.86 9.60
N SER A 146 10.49 6.60 10.87
CA SER A 146 9.73 5.65 11.66
C SER A 146 8.41 6.28 12.12
N ASN A 147 7.37 5.45 12.22
CA ASN A 147 6.21 5.81 13.03
C ASN A 147 6.54 5.61 14.52
N PRO A 148 6.58 6.67 15.33
CA PRO A 148 6.90 6.53 16.75
C PRO A 148 5.72 6.03 17.58
N TYR A 149 4.52 5.96 17.00
CA TYR A 149 3.30 5.64 17.73
C TYR A 149 3.03 4.13 17.75
N CYS A 150 2.45 3.67 18.84
CA CYS A 150 1.94 2.30 18.96
C CYS A 150 0.50 2.12 18.47
N PHE A 151 -0.09 3.16 17.89
CA PHE A 151 -1.43 3.17 17.29
C PHE A 151 -1.38 3.76 15.89
N ASP A 152 -2.34 3.36 15.07
CA ASP A 152 -2.56 3.97 13.77
C ASP A 152 -3.18 5.36 13.95
N HIS A 153 -2.71 6.31 13.18
CA HIS A 153 -3.22 7.66 13.16
C HIS A 153 -3.69 8.06 11.77
N ASP A 154 -4.60 9.02 11.71
CA ASP A 154 -4.85 9.78 10.50
C ASP A 154 -3.58 10.53 10.11
N LEU A 155 -3.22 10.49 8.82
CA LEU A 155 -1.98 11.07 8.33
C LEU A 155 -1.89 12.58 8.63
N GLN A 156 -3.00 13.31 8.46
CA GLN A 156 -3.07 14.73 8.72
C GLN A 156 -2.80 15.06 10.19
N THR A 157 -3.33 14.23 11.10
CA THR A 157 -3.16 14.38 12.55
C THR A 157 -1.75 14.01 12.99
N ALA A 158 -1.18 12.91 12.46
CA ALA A 158 0.15 12.44 12.84
C ALA A 158 1.24 13.47 12.55
N PHE A 159 1.13 14.19 11.42
CA PHE A 159 2.08 15.23 11.00
C PHE A 159 1.63 16.65 11.32
N GLY A 160 0.67 16.85 12.19
CA GLY A 160 -0.10 18.07 12.38
C GLY A 160 0.66 19.36 12.76
N LYS A 161 1.95 19.29 13.11
CA LYS A 161 2.77 20.48 13.42
C LYS A 161 3.95 20.66 12.46
N ALA A 162 4.00 19.87 11.37
CA ALA A 162 5.06 20.01 10.40
C ALA A 162 4.69 21.05 9.34
N THR A 163 5.66 21.87 8.96
CA THR A 163 5.52 22.78 7.82
C THR A 163 6.24 22.17 6.63
N PHE A 164 5.48 21.51 5.76
CA PHE A 164 6.00 20.98 4.50
C PHE A 164 5.84 21.99 3.36
N ALA A 165 6.76 21.98 2.43
CA ALA A 165 6.56 22.62 1.14
C ALA A 165 5.59 21.81 0.27
N ASN A 166 4.85 22.48 -0.63
CA ASN A 166 4.07 21.78 -1.64
C ASN A 166 4.96 20.82 -2.43
N ASP A 167 4.39 19.72 -2.88
CA ASP A 167 5.04 18.57 -3.51
C ASP A 167 5.97 17.75 -2.59
N SER A 168 6.11 18.07 -1.29
CA SER A 168 6.63 17.12 -0.32
C SER A 168 5.77 15.87 -0.30
N ARG A 169 6.36 14.70 -0.01
CA ARG A 169 5.69 13.41 -0.22
C ARG A 169 5.96 12.47 0.93
N ILE A 170 4.95 11.69 1.30
CA ILE A 170 5.10 10.54 2.21
C ILE A 170 4.64 9.28 1.50
N VAL A 171 5.44 8.23 1.60
CA VAL A 171 5.25 6.96 0.89
C VAL A 171 5.27 5.81 1.88
N SER A 172 4.24 4.97 1.83
CA SER A 172 4.18 3.66 2.48
C SER A 172 4.65 2.56 1.52
N LYS A 173 5.03 1.42 2.04
CA LYS A 173 5.38 0.25 1.21
C LYS A 173 4.21 -0.20 0.36
N ASN A 174 3.02 -0.37 0.95
CA ASN A 174 1.86 -1.00 0.33
C ASN A 174 0.60 -0.13 0.28
N ASP A 175 0.47 0.86 1.18
CA ASP A 175 -0.76 1.65 1.33
C ASP A 175 -0.79 2.91 0.42
N GLY A 176 0.20 3.01 -0.48
CA GLY A 176 0.26 4.13 -1.40
C GLY A 176 1.09 5.30 -0.89
N PHE A 177 0.76 6.50 -1.32
CA PHE A 177 1.46 7.71 -0.92
C PHE A 177 0.52 8.92 -0.90
N ALA A 178 0.99 9.98 -0.23
CA ALA A 178 0.36 11.29 -0.26
C ALA A 178 1.39 12.37 -0.57
N THR A 179 0.94 13.47 -1.16
CA THR A 179 1.74 14.67 -1.39
C THR A 179 1.13 15.85 -0.63
N PHE A 180 1.98 16.72 -0.10
CA PHE A 180 1.53 17.90 0.64
C PHE A 180 1.16 19.01 -0.32
N GLN A 181 -0.05 19.57 -0.17
CA GLN A 181 -0.57 20.66 -0.98
C GLN A 181 -1.40 21.59 -0.12
N ASP A 182 -1.01 22.86 -0.08
CA ASP A 182 -1.76 23.95 0.57
C ASP A 182 -2.20 23.64 2.02
N GLY A 183 -1.30 23.01 2.78
CA GLY A 183 -1.54 22.69 4.19
C GLY A 183 -2.16 21.32 4.44
N GLN A 184 -2.36 20.49 3.40
CA GLN A 184 -3.01 19.19 3.53
C GLN A 184 -2.26 18.09 2.77
N TRP A 185 -2.33 16.87 3.29
CA TRP A 185 -1.89 15.67 2.59
C TRP A 185 -2.99 15.19 1.62
N VAL A 186 -2.63 15.06 0.35
CA VAL A 186 -3.53 14.61 -0.73
C VAL A 186 -2.95 13.36 -1.37
N GLY A 187 -3.69 12.27 -1.41
CA GLY A 187 -3.23 11.02 -2.01
C GLY A 187 -4.00 9.79 -1.54
N THR A 188 -3.50 8.62 -1.92
CA THR A 188 -4.07 7.33 -1.52
C THR A 188 -3.71 6.96 -0.07
N LEU A 189 -2.56 7.39 0.43
CA LEU A 189 -2.15 7.19 1.80
C LEU A 189 -2.89 8.18 2.72
N THR A 190 -3.75 7.66 3.57
CA THR A 190 -4.55 8.46 4.52
C THR A 190 -4.22 8.18 5.98
N ARG A 191 -3.45 7.12 6.25
CA ARG A 191 -3.11 6.68 7.59
C ARG A 191 -1.60 6.55 7.78
N PHE A 192 -1.18 6.76 9.02
CA PHE A 192 0.18 6.54 9.49
C PHE A 192 0.10 5.37 10.48
N ASN A 193 0.41 4.17 9.99
CA ASN A 193 0.16 2.93 10.70
C ASN A 193 1.29 2.58 11.66
N ALA A 194 0.93 2.05 12.83
CA ALA A 194 1.89 1.59 13.82
C ALA A 194 2.71 0.40 13.29
N GLY A 195 4.00 0.42 13.57
CA GLY A 195 4.92 -0.63 13.14
C GLY A 195 5.37 -0.56 11.68
N GLU A 196 4.79 0.33 10.86
CA GLU A 196 5.20 0.55 9.48
C GLU A 196 6.23 1.67 9.36
N GLY A 197 7.20 1.48 8.47
CA GLY A 197 8.18 2.49 8.07
C GLY A 197 7.70 3.29 6.87
N TYR A 198 8.14 4.55 6.79
CA TYR A 198 7.74 5.48 5.74
C TYR A 198 8.96 6.17 5.11
N LEU A 199 8.87 6.49 3.83
CA LEU A 199 9.81 7.38 3.17
C LEU A 199 9.17 8.75 3.02
N VAL A 200 9.86 9.79 3.49
CA VAL A 200 9.39 11.17 3.40
C VAL A 200 10.33 11.96 2.52
N TYR A 201 9.79 12.59 1.50
CA TYR A 201 10.50 13.51 0.60
C TYR A 201 10.19 14.94 1.01
N ASN A 202 11.24 15.66 1.43
CA ASN A 202 11.15 17.11 1.65
C ASN A 202 11.47 17.83 0.34
N ALA A 203 10.46 18.48 -0.23
CA ALA A 203 10.61 19.24 -1.48
C ALA A 203 11.21 20.65 -1.28
N ALA A 204 11.36 21.10 -0.03
CA ALA A 204 12.00 22.39 0.26
C ALA A 204 13.51 22.31 0.01
N ALA A 205 14.11 23.49 -0.23
CA ALA A 205 15.57 23.64 -0.29
C ALA A 205 16.24 23.64 1.09
N GLU A 206 15.45 23.78 2.15
CA GLU A 206 15.89 23.83 3.54
C GLU A 206 15.31 22.65 4.34
N ASN A 207 15.90 22.40 5.50
CA ASN A 207 15.41 21.37 6.41
C ASN A 207 13.99 21.70 6.88
N ALA A 208 13.12 20.68 6.87
CA ALA A 208 11.83 20.73 7.52
C ALA A 208 11.90 19.99 8.87
N PHE A 209 11.24 20.55 9.86
CA PHE A 209 11.07 19.89 11.15
C PHE A 209 9.68 19.31 11.24
N VAL A 210 9.62 18.03 11.58
CA VAL A 210 8.37 17.34 11.95
C VAL A 210 8.38 17.14 13.43
N SER A 211 7.39 17.67 14.14
CA SER A 211 7.18 17.40 15.54
C SER A 211 6.00 16.46 15.69
N PHE A 212 6.28 15.20 15.97
CA PHE A 212 5.22 14.26 16.35
C PHE A 212 4.70 14.64 17.72
N ALA A 213 3.40 14.84 17.83
CA ALA A 213 2.78 15.22 19.08
C ALA A 213 2.89 14.09 20.13
N ALA A 214 2.88 14.45 21.40
CA ALA A 214 2.79 13.49 22.49
C ALA A 214 1.50 12.66 22.39
N GLU A 215 1.56 11.38 22.75
CA GLU A 215 0.44 10.43 22.64
C GLU A 215 -0.86 10.94 23.32
N GLY A 216 -0.75 11.64 24.44
CA GLY A 216 -1.90 12.21 25.16
C GLY A 216 -2.61 13.36 24.43
N VAL A 217 -2.00 13.91 23.38
CA VAL A 217 -2.53 15.03 22.58
C VAL A 217 -3.16 14.53 21.28
N ILE A 218 -2.79 13.34 20.81
CA ILE A 218 -3.34 12.73 19.62
C ILE A 218 -4.52 11.84 20.01
N PRO A 219 -5.71 12.03 19.42
CA PRO A 219 -6.84 11.12 19.65
C PRO A 219 -6.44 9.70 19.25
N LYS A 220 -6.79 8.71 20.11
CA LYS A 220 -6.60 7.30 19.74
C LYS A 220 -7.33 7.02 18.45
N ALA A 221 -6.62 6.48 17.47
CA ALA A 221 -7.25 6.02 16.24
C ALA A 221 -8.15 4.80 16.54
N GLU A 222 -9.29 4.73 15.86
CA GLU A 222 -10.09 3.52 15.88
C GLU A 222 -9.27 2.36 15.28
N PRO A 223 -9.33 1.16 15.85
CA PRO A 223 -8.64 0.00 15.31
C PRO A 223 -9.01 -0.17 13.83
N ARG A 224 -8.02 -0.41 12.98
CA ARG A 224 -8.26 -0.73 11.59
C ARG A 224 -9.18 -1.95 11.53
N SER A 225 -10.41 -1.79 11.05
CA SER A 225 -11.29 -2.94 10.92
C SER A 225 -10.72 -3.85 9.84
N VAL A 226 -10.61 -5.15 10.12
CA VAL A 226 -10.22 -6.19 9.13
C VAL A 226 -11.09 -6.06 7.86
N ALA A 227 -12.32 -5.54 7.99
CA ALA A 227 -13.21 -5.25 6.89
C ALA A 227 -12.72 -4.13 5.95
N SER A 228 -11.97 -3.12 6.40
CA SER A 228 -11.46 -2.06 5.54
C SER A 228 -10.26 -2.51 4.69
N ALA A 229 -9.36 -3.32 5.27
CA ALA A 229 -8.25 -3.94 4.54
C ALA A 229 -8.77 -4.95 3.49
N ARG A 230 -9.81 -5.73 3.86
CA ARG A 230 -10.47 -6.67 2.97
C ARG A 230 -11.19 -6.00 1.81
N ARG A 231 -11.88 -4.88 2.04
CA ARG A 231 -12.50 -4.09 0.97
C ARG A 231 -11.50 -3.51 -0.03
N ALA A 232 -10.34 -3.07 0.44
CA ALA A 232 -9.29 -2.56 -0.45
C ALA A 232 -8.74 -3.67 -1.36
N ALA A 233 -8.55 -4.88 -0.82
CA ALA A 233 -8.12 -6.05 -1.60
C ALA A 233 -9.22 -6.57 -2.55
N GLU A 234 -10.48 -6.51 -2.15
CA GLU A 234 -11.64 -6.91 -2.97
C GLU A 234 -11.93 -5.94 -4.13
N GLN A 235 -11.39 -4.72 -4.10
CA GLN A 235 -11.56 -3.70 -5.15
C GLN A 235 -10.36 -3.61 -6.11
N SER A 236 -9.34 -4.44 -5.94
CA SER A 236 -8.21 -4.49 -6.85
C SER A 236 -8.60 -5.12 -8.19
N VAL A 237 -8.24 -4.45 -9.29
CA VAL A 237 -8.51 -4.93 -10.66
C VAL A 237 -7.47 -5.94 -11.09
N TRP A 238 -6.21 -5.72 -10.68
CA TRP A 238 -5.08 -6.58 -11.02
C TRP A 238 -4.46 -7.20 -9.76
N SER A 239 -3.93 -8.41 -9.90
CA SER A 239 -3.13 -9.05 -8.85
C SER A 239 -1.67 -8.68 -9.04
N TYR A 240 -1.01 -8.23 -7.97
CA TYR A 240 0.43 -7.99 -7.95
C TYR A 240 1.00 -8.27 -6.57
N ASP A 241 2.28 -8.59 -6.51
CA ASP A 241 3.01 -8.83 -5.28
C ASP A 241 4.13 -7.81 -5.11
N GLY A 242 3.89 -6.80 -4.28
CA GLY A 242 4.85 -5.74 -3.97
C GLY A 242 5.97 -6.20 -3.03
N SER A 243 5.82 -7.33 -2.32
CA SER A 243 6.82 -7.83 -1.36
C SER A 243 8.12 -8.27 -2.04
N ARG A 244 8.07 -8.63 -3.31
CA ARG A 244 9.26 -9.00 -4.11
C ARG A 244 10.28 -7.88 -4.30
N PHE A 245 9.89 -6.63 -4.11
CA PHE A 245 10.70 -5.45 -4.41
C PHE A 245 11.01 -4.67 -3.13
N ALA A 246 12.27 -4.26 -2.96
CA ALA A 246 12.67 -3.42 -1.83
C ALA A 246 12.09 -2.01 -1.91
N ASP A 247 11.87 -1.53 -3.14
CA ASP A 247 11.50 -0.16 -3.44
C ASP A 247 10.15 -0.07 -4.15
N ASN A 248 9.59 1.13 -4.15
CA ASN A 248 8.46 1.50 -4.97
C ASN A 248 8.67 2.90 -5.56
N MET A 249 7.96 3.18 -6.65
CA MET A 249 7.90 4.47 -7.31
C MET A 249 6.53 5.09 -7.10
N SER A 250 6.48 6.35 -6.77
CA SER A 250 5.23 7.11 -6.68
C SER A 250 5.03 7.95 -7.95
N VAL A 251 3.94 7.68 -8.68
CA VAL A 251 3.59 8.38 -9.92
C VAL A 251 2.35 9.25 -9.70
N ILE A 252 2.45 10.52 -10.08
CA ILE A 252 1.28 11.40 -10.21
C ILE A 252 1.14 11.73 -11.69
N CYS A 253 0.04 11.30 -12.29
CA CYS A 253 -0.24 11.57 -13.69
C CYS A 253 -1.64 12.13 -13.87
N GLN A 254 -1.81 12.93 -14.91
CA GLN A 254 -3.08 13.56 -15.25
C GLN A 254 -3.50 13.12 -16.65
N PRO A 255 -4.69 12.55 -16.78
CA PRO A 255 -5.23 12.17 -18.08
C PRO A 255 -5.40 13.41 -18.97
N THR A 256 -5.12 13.24 -20.27
CA THR A 256 -5.30 14.31 -21.28
C THR A 256 -6.76 14.54 -21.64
N THR A 257 -7.63 13.58 -21.30
CA THR A 257 -9.10 13.71 -21.42
C THR A 257 -9.74 13.71 -20.04
N GLU A 258 -10.90 14.33 -19.89
CA GLU A 258 -11.66 14.30 -18.65
C GLU A 258 -12.21 12.90 -18.40
N LEU A 259 -11.91 12.34 -17.22
CA LEU A 259 -12.35 11.01 -16.80
C LEU A 259 -13.12 11.10 -15.49
N GLU A 260 -14.14 10.24 -15.34
CA GLU A 260 -14.87 10.07 -14.09
C GLU A 260 -14.02 9.32 -13.06
N ALA A 261 -13.76 9.93 -11.89
CA ALA A 261 -12.81 9.44 -10.90
C ALA A 261 -13.08 8.00 -10.43
N ASP A 262 -14.35 7.68 -10.13
CA ASP A 262 -14.72 6.37 -9.56
C ASP A 262 -14.90 5.28 -10.63
N ARG A 263 -14.88 5.67 -11.90
CA ARG A 263 -15.04 4.75 -13.02
C ARG A 263 -13.75 4.10 -13.48
N TYR A 264 -12.64 4.84 -13.41
CA TYR A 264 -11.38 4.40 -13.98
C TYR A 264 -10.35 4.07 -12.92
N THR A 265 -9.70 2.90 -13.09
CA THR A 265 -8.52 2.48 -12.32
C THR A 265 -7.35 2.36 -13.27
N ILE A 266 -6.17 2.82 -12.84
CA ILE A 266 -4.93 2.70 -13.61
C ILE A 266 -4.05 1.61 -13.02
N GLY A 267 -3.53 0.72 -13.87
CA GLY A 267 -2.49 -0.26 -13.52
C GLY A 267 -1.16 0.11 -14.12
N ALA A 268 -0.07 -0.14 -13.39
CA ALA A 268 1.29 0.01 -13.84
C ALA A 268 1.93 -1.36 -14.10
N PHE A 269 2.66 -1.50 -15.19
CA PHE A 269 3.17 -2.78 -15.69
C PHE A 269 4.63 -2.70 -16.11
N VAL A 270 5.37 -3.78 -15.83
CA VAL A 270 6.67 -4.06 -16.47
C VAL A 270 6.47 -5.29 -17.34
N GLY A 271 6.54 -5.10 -18.67
CA GLY A 271 6.05 -6.09 -19.61
C GLY A 271 4.55 -6.38 -19.40
N ASP A 272 4.21 -7.62 -19.12
CA ASP A 272 2.83 -8.03 -18.83
C ASP A 272 2.53 -8.19 -17.32
N GLU A 273 3.52 -8.02 -16.46
CA GLU A 273 3.37 -8.12 -15.02
C GLU A 273 2.87 -6.82 -14.42
N CYS A 274 1.73 -6.88 -13.71
CA CYS A 274 1.25 -5.75 -12.93
C CYS A 274 2.18 -5.51 -11.73
N ARG A 275 2.57 -4.26 -11.53
CA ARG A 275 3.46 -3.81 -10.47
C ARG A 275 2.81 -2.86 -9.50
N GLY A 276 1.55 -2.54 -9.72
CA GLY A 276 0.76 -1.70 -8.84
C GLY A 276 -0.45 -1.08 -9.50
N GLU A 277 -1.31 -0.54 -8.69
CA GLU A 277 -2.54 0.16 -9.10
C GLU A 277 -2.57 1.58 -8.56
N GLY A 278 -3.39 2.41 -9.20
CA GLY A 278 -3.66 3.75 -8.75
C GLY A 278 -5.10 4.16 -8.96
N ARG A 279 -5.50 5.18 -8.21
CA ARG A 279 -6.85 5.77 -8.25
C ARG A 279 -6.77 7.26 -8.52
N MET A 280 -7.85 7.78 -9.06
CA MET A 280 -7.97 9.20 -9.34
C MET A 280 -8.42 9.97 -8.08
N ILE A 281 -7.68 11.03 -7.76
CA ILE A 281 -7.96 11.97 -6.67
C ILE A 281 -7.78 13.36 -7.25
N ASN A 282 -8.81 14.19 -7.17
CA ASN A 282 -8.79 15.57 -7.69
C ASN A 282 -8.31 15.66 -9.16
N GLY A 283 -8.78 14.75 -10.03
CA GLY A 283 -8.45 14.74 -11.46
C GLY A 283 -7.05 14.23 -11.80
N ARG A 284 -6.33 13.63 -10.85
CA ARG A 284 -5.00 13.02 -11.03
C ARG A 284 -4.98 11.60 -10.56
N PHE A 285 -4.30 10.72 -11.26
CA PHE A 285 -4.03 9.38 -10.78
C PHE A 285 -2.82 9.39 -9.85
N PHE A 286 -2.96 8.71 -8.71
CA PHE A 286 -1.91 8.41 -7.76
C PHE A 286 -1.61 6.91 -7.85
N VAL A 287 -0.43 6.58 -8.37
CA VAL A 287 -0.04 5.19 -8.66
C VAL A 287 1.21 4.82 -7.89
N THR A 288 1.14 3.77 -7.07
CA THR A 288 2.32 3.18 -6.45
C THR A 288 2.76 1.99 -7.27
N VAL A 289 4.02 1.99 -7.70
CA VAL A 289 4.59 0.98 -8.60
C VAL A 289 5.75 0.30 -7.89
N HIS A 290 5.70 -1.00 -7.69
CA HIS A 290 6.79 -1.79 -7.13
C HIS A 290 7.75 -2.23 -8.24
N GLY A 291 9.05 -2.09 -8.04
CA GLY A 291 10.02 -2.41 -9.07
C GLY A 291 11.45 -2.07 -8.72
N GLU A 292 12.30 -2.12 -9.72
CA GLU A 292 13.75 -1.89 -9.60
C GLU A 292 14.23 -0.85 -10.60
N MET A 293 15.37 -0.24 -10.28
CA MET A 293 16.02 0.72 -11.19
C MET A 293 16.37 0.07 -12.53
N GLY A 294 16.08 0.76 -13.62
CA GLY A 294 16.33 0.30 -14.99
C GLY A 294 15.13 -0.38 -15.65
N GLU A 295 14.07 -0.68 -14.91
CA GLU A 295 12.84 -1.19 -15.49
C GLU A 295 12.05 -0.08 -16.18
N LYS A 296 11.33 -0.45 -17.25
CA LYS A 296 10.42 0.45 -17.97
C LYS A 296 8.99 0.12 -17.62
N VAL A 297 8.27 1.11 -17.10
CA VAL A 297 6.89 0.99 -16.62
C VAL A 297 5.94 1.56 -17.65
N SER A 298 4.98 0.76 -18.08
CA SER A 298 3.85 1.14 -18.94
C SER A 298 2.55 1.17 -18.14
N PHE A 299 1.49 1.73 -18.73
CA PHE A 299 0.23 1.91 -18.04
C PHE A 299 -0.93 1.30 -18.80
N ARG A 300 -1.92 0.77 -18.04
CA ARG A 300 -3.20 0.29 -18.55
C ARG A 300 -4.32 0.93 -17.76
N LEU A 301 -5.40 1.31 -18.44
CA LEU A 301 -6.58 1.89 -17.82
C LEU A 301 -7.70 0.87 -17.85
N TYR A 302 -8.40 0.68 -16.75
CA TYR A 302 -9.57 -0.16 -16.62
C TYR A 302 -10.82 0.70 -16.45
N ASP A 303 -11.84 0.42 -17.23
CA ASP A 303 -13.17 1.03 -17.12
C ASP A 303 -14.10 0.08 -16.35
N ALA A 304 -14.45 0.46 -15.12
CA ALA A 304 -15.33 -0.35 -14.26
C ALA A 304 -16.76 -0.47 -14.79
N LEU A 305 -17.20 0.46 -15.65
CA LEU A 305 -18.54 0.44 -16.22
C LEU A 305 -18.67 -0.58 -17.36
N THR A 306 -17.63 -0.65 -18.23
CA THR A 306 -17.65 -1.54 -19.41
C THR A 306 -16.87 -2.83 -19.17
N GLY A 307 -15.99 -2.87 -18.17
CA GLY A 307 -15.04 -3.97 -17.94
C GLY A 307 -13.90 -4.02 -18.96
N GLU A 308 -13.70 -2.96 -19.74
CA GLU A 308 -12.67 -2.89 -20.78
C GLU A 308 -11.33 -2.40 -20.24
N TYR A 309 -10.25 -2.85 -20.91
CA TYR A 309 -8.87 -2.43 -20.63
C TYR A 309 -8.32 -1.66 -21.83
N PHE A 310 -7.67 -0.54 -21.55
CA PHE A 310 -7.00 0.28 -22.55
C PHE A 310 -5.50 0.29 -22.26
N VAL A 311 -4.70 -0.17 -23.18
CA VAL A 311 -3.24 -0.04 -23.12
C VAL A 311 -2.89 1.37 -23.55
N LEU A 312 -2.10 2.07 -22.71
CA LEU A 312 -1.65 3.43 -22.99
C LEU A 312 -0.25 3.40 -23.61
N ASP A 313 0.03 4.36 -24.50
CA ASP A 313 1.34 4.45 -25.16
C ASP A 313 2.42 5.05 -24.24
N ASP A 314 2.01 5.63 -23.11
CA ASP A 314 2.93 6.24 -22.16
C ASP A 314 3.73 5.19 -21.40
N ALA A 315 5.02 5.45 -21.26
CA ALA A 315 5.92 4.66 -20.46
C ALA A 315 6.97 5.54 -19.80
N VAL A 316 7.41 5.14 -18.60
CA VAL A 316 8.43 5.85 -17.83
C VAL A 316 9.49 4.87 -17.34
N ASP A 317 10.70 5.37 -17.09
CA ASP A 317 11.72 4.59 -16.41
C ASP A 317 11.41 4.56 -14.89
N PHE A 318 11.64 3.41 -14.26
CA PHE A 318 11.45 3.28 -12.82
C PHE A 318 12.39 4.24 -12.07
N ALA A 319 11.81 5.06 -11.20
CA ALA A 319 12.49 6.04 -10.37
C ALA A 319 11.76 6.18 -9.04
N SER A 320 12.30 6.93 -8.07
CA SER A 320 11.60 7.15 -6.81
C SER A 320 10.27 7.92 -6.99
N THR A 321 10.25 8.84 -7.96
CA THR A 321 9.06 9.66 -8.25
C THR A 321 8.96 10.00 -9.73
N VAL A 322 7.72 10.05 -10.25
CA VAL A 322 7.40 10.58 -11.58
C VAL A 322 6.21 11.52 -11.45
N GLY A 323 6.37 12.73 -11.95
CA GLY A 323 5.38 13.79 -11.82
C GLY A 323 5.22 14.32 -10.39
N THR A 324 4.71 15.54 -10.26
CA THR A 324 4.33 16.14 -8.99
C THR A 324 2.87 16.57 -9.04
N TYR A 325 2.30 16.99 -7.90
CA TYR A 325 0.92 17.48 -7.91
C TYR A 325 0.77 18.73 -8.77
N GLN A 326 1.76 19.63 -8.72
CA GLN A 326 1.76 20.85 -9.51
C GLN A 326 2.12 20.62 -10.99
N ARG A 327 2.94 19.61 -11.27
CA ARG A 327 3.38 19.22 -12.63
C ARG A 327 3.24 17.71 -12.80
N PRO A 328 1.99 17.21 -12.92
CA PRO A 328 1.76 15.78 -13.13
C PRO A 328 2.31 15.36 -14.50
N MET A 329 2.69 14.09 -14.61
CA MET A 329 2.97 13.48 -15.90
C MET A 329 1.69 13.51 -16.75
N ALA A 330 1.77 13.97 -17.98
CA ALA A 330 0.65 13.84 -18.90
C ALA A 330 0.45 12.34 -19.23
N LEU A 331 -0.79 11.87 -19.12
CA LEU A 331 -1.18 10.52 -19.48
C LEU A 331 -2.08 10.60 -20.70
N ASN A 332 -1.59 10.12 -21.85
CA ASN A 332 -2.33 10.16 -23.10
C ASN A 332 -3.45 9.11 -23.07
N THR A 333 -4.60 9.55 -22.57
CA THR A 333 -5.79 8.71 -22.56
C THR A 333 -6.51 8.81 -23.90
N PRO A 334 -6.93 7.67 -24.51
CA PRO A 334 -7.79 7.72 -25.70
C PRO A 334 -9.02 8.56 -25.35
N THR A 335 -9.61 9.21 -26.34
CA THR A 335 -10.86 9.94 -26.14
C THR A 335 -11.92 8.91 -25.75
N LEU A 336 -12.00 8.66 -24.42
CA LEU A 336 -12.98 7.76 -23.80
C LEU A 336 -14.29 8.53 -23.67
N THR A 337 -14.70 9.17 -24.77
CA THR A 337 -16.08 9.67 -24.84
C THR A 337 -16.95 8.44 -24.70
N GLY A 338 -17.69 8.36 -23.62
CA GLY A 338 -18.69 7.32 -23.37
C GLY A 338 -19.82 7.27 -24.40
N ILE A 339 -19.56 7.85 -25.50
CA ILE A 339 -20.11 7.74 -26.82
C ILE A 339 -18.90 8.03 -27.72
N ASP A 340 -18.12 7.02 -28.18
CA ASP A 340 -17.90 7.13 -29.57
C ASP A 340 -19.30 7.33 -30.13
N SER A 341 -19.61 8.53 -30.49
CA SER A 341 -20.64 8.72 -31.46
C SER A 341 -20.12 7.97 -32.68
N VAL A 342 -20.36 6.67 -32.68
CA VAL A 342 -20.65 6.00 -33.89
C VAL A 342 -21.82 6.82 -34.44
N THR A 343 -21.45 7.83 -35.23
CA THR A 343 -22.37 8.38 -36.18
C THR A 343 -22.88 7.18 -36.95
N GLY A 344 -23.95 6.57 -36.45
CA GLY A 344 -24.60 5.47 -37.14
C GLY A 344 -25.17 4.33 -36.32
N ASP A 345 -24.77 4.05 -35.06
CA ASP A 345 -25.27 2.86 -34.36
C ASP A 345 -25.80 3.15 -32.95
N GLN A 346 -26.94 3.81 -32.90
CA GLN A 346 -27.70 3.96 -31.67
C GLN A 346 -28.21 2.58 -31.24
N GLY A 347 -27.70 2.06 -30.12
CA GLY A 347 -28.32 0.98 -29.34
C GLY A 347 -27.82 -0.43 -29.61
N VAL A 348 -26.65 -0.66 -30.16
CA VAL A 348 -26.08 -2.01 -30.31
C VAL A 348 -25.29 -2.42 -29.10
N ALA A 349 -25.78 -3.40 -28.34
CA ALA A 349 -25.03 -4.04 -27.24
C ALA A 349 -24.51 -5.42 -27.70
N VAL A 350 -23.22 -5.70 -27.45
CA VAL A 350 -22.60 -7.01 -27.67
C VAL A 350 -22.01 -7.48 -26.34
N TYR A 351 -22.52 -8.61 -25.84
CA TYR A 351 -22.11 -9.14 -24.52
C TYR A 351 -22.16 -10.67 -24.50
N LEU A 352 -21.62 -11.27 -23.43
CA LEU A 352 -21.67 -12.71 -23.18
C LEU A 352 -22.80 -13.05 -22.19
N ASP A 353 -23.66 -13.98 -22.56
CA ASP A 353 -24.64 -14.59 -21.67
C ASP A 353 -24.44 -16.11 -21.67
N GLY A 354 -24.13 -16.69 -20.51
CA GLY A 354 -23.92 -18.13 -20.35
C GLY A 354 -22.86 -18.76 -21.25
N GLY A 355 -21.93 -17.94 -21.82
CA GLY A 355 -20.89 -18.40 -22.79
C GLY A 355 -21.36 -18.33 -24.23
N ARG A 356 -22.42 -17.59 -24.50
CA ARG A 356 -22.93 -17.29 -25.84
C ARG A 356 -22.78 -15.79 -26.09
N VAL A 357 -22.34 -15.41 -27.29
CA VAL A 357 -22.33 -14.00 -27.72
C VAL A 357 -23.76 -13.56 -28.04
N VAL A 358 -24.19 -12.51 -27.40
CA VAL A 358 -25.51 -11.85 -27.64
C VAL A 358 -25.28 -10.50 -28.27
N VAL A 359 -25.99 -10.23 -29.35
CA VAL A 359 -26.07 -8.92 -30.01
C VAL A 359 -27.51 -8.39 -29.85
N ALA A 360 -27.63 -7.24 -29.20
CA ALA A 360 -28.92 -6.62 -28.95
C ALA A 360 -28.98 -5.22 -29.56
N GLY A 361 -30.18 -4.76 -29.94
CA GLY A 361 -30.40 -3.41 -30.46
C GLY A 361 -30.24 -3.25 -31.98
N VAL A 362 -29.72 -4.26 -32.71
CA VAL A 362 -29.56 -4.24 -34.15
C VAL A 362 -29.73 -5.63 -34.76
N ALA A 363 -30.12 -5.72 -36.00
CA ALA A 363 -30.07 -6.95 -36.78
C ALA A 363 -28.65 -7.16 -37.30
N ALA A 364 -27.97 -8.19 -36.78
CA ALA A 364 -26.64 -8.55 -37.23
C ALA A 364 -26.73 -9.36 -38.54
N GLU A 365 -26.01 -8.96 -39.60
CA GLU A 365 -25.82 -9.73 -40.82
C GLU A 365 -24.90 -10.92 -40.59
N SER A 366 -23.84 -10.74 -39.77
CA SER A 366 -22.97 -11.81 -39.34
C SER A 366 -22.30 -11.47 -38.01
N VAL A 367 -21.98 -12.53 -37.24
CA VAL A 367 -21.21 -12.43 -35.99
C VAL A 367 -20.02 -13.38 -36.12
N GLU A 368 -18.83 -12.87 -35.98
CA GLU A 368 -17.58 -13.63 -36.00
C GLU A 368 -16.89 -13.47 -34.66
N VAL A 369 -16.45 -14.57 -34.09
CA VAL A 369 -15.78 -14.61 -32.78
C VAL A 369 -14.39 -15.17 -32.97
N TYR A 370 -13.39 -14.50 -32.41
CA TYR A 370 -12.00 -14.92 -32.43
C TYR A 370 -11.46 -15.08 -31.02
N ASN A 371 -10.69 -16.11 -30.75
CA ASN A 371 -9.99 -16.27 -29.46
C ASN A 371 -8.72 -15.38 -29.39
N ALA A 372 -8.02 -15.40 -28.25
CA ALA A 372 -6.79 -14.64 -28.03
C ALA A 372 -5.65 -14.95 -29.02
N SER A 373 -5.66 -16.13 -29.64
CA SER A 373 -4.70 -16.53 -30.71
C SER A 373 -5.15 -16.10 -32.11
N GLY A 374 -6.27 -15.37 -32.25
CA GLY A 374 -6.79 -14.92 -33.53
C GLY A 374 -7.52 -15.99 -34.34
N MET A 375 -7.76 -17.18 -33.75
CA MET A 375 -8.53 -18.23 -34.40
C MET A 375 -10.02 -17.98 -34.26
N ARG A 376 -10.76 -18.16 -35.36
CA ARG A 376 -12.22 -18.09 -35.36
C ARG A 376 -12.80 -19.27 -34.56
N VAL A 377 -13.72 -18.97 -33.64
CA VAL A 377 -14.41 -19.93 -32.78
C VAL A 377 -15.93 -19.77 -32.91
N ALA A 378 -16.69 -20.74 -32.42
CA ALA A 378 -18.15 -20.63 -32.40
C ALA A 378 -18.58 -19.52 -31.42
N ALA A 379 -19.69 -18.85 -31.74
CA ALA A 379 -20.28 -17.81 -30.89
C ALA A 379 -20.99 -18.36 -29.63
N GLU A 380 -21.01 -19.68 -29.47
CA GLU A 380 -21.66 -20.40 -28.36
C GLU A 380 -20.67 -21.41 -27.79
N GLY A 381 -20.87 -21.74 -26.48
CA GLY A 381 -20.01 -22.72 -25.79
C GLY A 381 -18.61 -22.19 -25.49
N LEU A 382 -18.43 -20.87 -25.49
CA LEU A 382 -17.15 -20.23 -25.18
C LEU A 382 -16.73 -20.58 -23.78
N GLY A 383 -15.47 -21.01 -23.61
CA GLY A 383 -14.85 -21.24 -22.29
C GLY A 383 -14.37 -19.95 -21.64
N THR A 384 -13.70 -20.07 -20.49
CA THR A 384 -12.98 -18.94 -19.88
C THR A 384 -11.91 -18.42 -20.84
N GLY A 385 -11.87 -17.12 -21.10
CA GLY A 385 -10.91 -16.54 -22.02
C GLY A 385 -11.30 -15.18 -22.58
N VAL A 386 -10.45 -14.66 -23.45
CA VAL A 386 -10.61 -13.39 -24.17
C VAL A 386 -11.07 -13.66 -25.58
N TYR A 387 -12.08 -12.96 -26.04
CA TYR A 387 -12.69 -13.12 -27.37
C TYR A 387 -12.85 -11.76 -28.04
N VAL A 388 -12.46 -11.67 -29.30
CA VAL A 388 -12.75 -10.54 -30.17
C VAL A 388 -13.97 -10.88 -31.00
N VAL A 389 -15.04 -10.12 -30.83
CA VAL A 389 -16.30 -10.30 -31.56
C VAL A 389 -16.42 -9.22 -32.62
N ARG A 390 -16.60 -9.64 -33.86
CA ARG A 390 -16.87 -8.75 -35.00
C ARG A 390 -18.33 -8.95 -35.45
N VAL A 391 -19.11 -7.90 -35.37
CA VAL A 391 -20.51 -7.89 -35.76
C VAL A 391 -20.65 -7.05 -37.03
N LYS A 392 -21.12 -7.63 -38.10
CA LYS A 392 -21.45 -6.90 -39.33
C LYS A 392 -22.93 -6.56 -39.32
N THR A 393 -23.25 -5.30 -39.54
CA THR A 393 -24.60 -4.76 -39.61
C THR A 393 -24.79 -4.06 -40.98
N ALA A 394 -26.02 -3.68 -41.30
CA ALA A 394 -26.30 -2.91 -42.50
C ALA A 394 -25.62 -1.53 -42.53
N SER A 395 -25.32 -0.97 -41.37
CA SER A 395 -24.65 0.34 -41.21
C SER A 395 -23.13 0.27 -41.09
N GLY A 396 -22.53 -0.93 -40.90
CA GLY A 396 -21.09 -1.08 -40.79
C GLY A 396 -20.66 -2.32 -40.00
N THR A 397 -19.38 -2.35 -39.59
CA THR A 397 -18.81 -3.44 -38.80
C THR A 397 -18.45 -2.94 -37.41
N ILE A 398 -18.94 -3.60 -36.38
CA ILE A 398 -18.65 -3.33 -34.98
C ILE A 398 -17.70 -4.41 -34.47
N THR A 399 -16.64 -4.02 -33.78
CA THR A 399 -15.72 -4.96 -33.13
C THR A 399 -15.74 -4.73 -31.64
N ARG A 400 -15.86 -5.80 -30.84
CA ARG A 400 -15.86 -5.76 -29.38
C ARG A 400 -14.96 -6.86 -28.83
N THR A 401 -14.25 -6.55 -27.76
CA THR A 401 -13.50 -7.56 -26.98
C THR A 401 -14.32 -7.97 -25.77
N LEU A 402 -14.58 -9.26 -25.62
CA LEU A 402 -15.38 -9.82 -24.55
C LEU A 402 -14.52 -10.75 -23.69
N PHE A 403 -14.78 -10.77 -22.40
CA PHE A 403 -14.07 -11.61 -21.43
C PHE A 403 -15.04 -12.56 -20.79
N ARG A 404 -14.71 -13.84 -20.74
CA ARG A 404 -15.41 -14.84 -19.93
C ARG A 404 -14.54 -15.31 -18.79
N ARG A 405 -15.01 -15.16 -17.57
CA ARG A 405 -14.41 -15.68 -16.33
C ARG A 405 -14.86 -17.10 -16.07
#